data_75e6e68a9163720f4c5491bea32134cd
#
_entry.id   75e6e68a9163720f4c5491bea32134cd
#
_cell.length_a   1.000
_cell.length_b   1.000
_cell.length_c   1.000
_cell.angle_alpha   90.00
_cell.angle_beta   90.00
_cell.angle_gamma   90.00
#
_symmetry.space_group_name_H-M   'P 1'
#
loop_
_entity.id
_entity.type
_entity.pdbx_description
1 polymer ?
#
loop_
_entity_poly.entity_id
_entity_poly.type
_entity_poly.pdbx_seq_one_letter_code
_entity_poly.pdbx_strand_id
1 'polypeptide(L)'
;MERLDALLRGEAPSHILPFLWMKGEDNETIREELVKIEECGIREICLESRPHPDFCGPGWWENLDFILPEARKRGMRVWILDDDKFPTGHANGGFIRNPEKKKVYLAERHMDICGPCRSGAVLVENFLQPDGKLLGILAVPKPDGQTLAVSGDGIMDLTDRYENGFVYFDLPPGPYRLFVLYTTQTGGGREDYMNLLDSDSVRVLIDEVHEKHYARYPEYFGNIIAGFFSDEPELGNVNGYPFDNTLGQKDRKLPWSGQLEAALREKWGDDFLADLPALWYESGEKTPGIRVTYMDEMTGLVRTCFSGQLGSWCEAHGVEYIGHIIEDDNAHTRMACSIGHYFREMEGQHMAGIDVVHHQIVPGFTEPVHQWIAGDRDGEFFHFGLAKLGSSAAHIQANK
;
A
#
# COMPACT_ATOMS: atom_id res chain seq x y z
N MET A 1 -4.44 -21.39 29.48
CA MET A 1 -5.36 -21.75 30.60
C MET A 1 -5.63 -20.52 31.45
N GLU A 2 -4.61 -19.80 31.94
CA GLU A 2 -4.80 -18.61 32.82
C GLU A 2 -5.72 -17.52 32.22
N ARG A 3 -5.60 -17.23 30.91
CA ARG A 3 -6.48 -16.24 30.24
C ARG A 3 -7.95 -16.68 30.20
N LEU A 4 -8.19 -17.95 29.92
CA LEU A 4 -9.56 -18.51 29.93
C LEU A 4 -10.16 -18.49 31.34
N ASP A 5 -9.37 -18.84 32.36
CA ASP A 5 -9.81 -18.80 33.73
C ASP A 5 -10.12 -17.36 34.18
N ALA A 6 -9.31 -16.38 33.79
CA ALA A 6 -9.59 -14.97 34.06
C ALA A 6 -10.88 -14.51 33.36
N LEU A 7 -11.09 -14.90 32.09
CA LEU A 7 -12.32 -14.61 31.36
C LEU A 7 -13.55 -15.18 32.06
N LEU A 8 -13.49 -16.45 32.49
CA LEU A 8 -14.59 -17.13 33.18
C LEU A 8 -14.91 -16.50 34.54
N ARG A 9 -13.93 -15.86 35.18
CA ARG A 9 -14.13 -15.12 36.41
C ARG A 9 -14.55 -13.66 36.21
N GLY A 10 -14.65 -13.19 34.95
CA GLY A 10 -14.93 -11.77 34.64
C GLY A 10 -13.76 -10.82 34.97
N GLU A 11 -12.56 -11.35 35.11
CA GLU A 11 -11.32 -10.58 35.42
C GLU A 11 -10.49 -10.24 34.18
N ALA A 12 -10.85 -10.81 33.03
CA ALA A 12 -10.15 -10.52 31.79
C ALA A 12 -10.42 -9.07 31.33
N PRO A 13 -9.40 -8.34 30.86
CA PRO A 13 -9.63 -7.01 30.28
C PRO A 13 -10.50 -7.12 29.02
N SER A 14 -11.23 -6.06 28.72
CA SER A 14 -11.90 -5.92 27.42
C SER A 14 -10.83 -5.84 26.33
N HIS A 15 -11.07 -6.55 25.23
CA HIS A 15 -10.25 -6.48 24.02
C HIS A 15 -10.97 -5.71 22.89
N ILE A 16 -12.06 -4.98 23.24
CA ILE A 16 -12.80 -4.14 22.29
C ILE A 16 -12.12 -2.78 22.25
N LEU A 17 -11.83 -2.32 21.05
CA LEU A 17 -11.23 -1.03 20.72
C LEU A 17 -12.16 -0.30 19.73
N PRO A 18 -13.20 0.43 20.21
CA PRO A 18 -14.12 1.14 19.33
C PRO A 18 -13.45 2.33 18.68
N PHE A 19 -13.82 2.60 17.41
CA PHE A 19 -13.52 3.86 16.75
C PHE A 19 -14.46 4.95 17.26
N LEU A 20 -13.91 5.98 17.85
CA LEU A 20 -14.62 7.22 18.20
C LEU A 20 -14.45 8.22 17.04
N TRP A 21 -15.50 8.38 16.24
CA TRP A 21 -15.50 9.22 15.06
C TRP A 21 -15.51 10.71 15.44
N MET A 22 -14.35 11.34 15.36
CA MET A 22 -14.15 12.72 15.75
C MET A 22 -14.60 13.68 14.64
N LYS A 23 -15.55 14.58 14.96
CA LYS A 23 -16.10 15.60 14.04
C LYS A 23 -15.85 17.02 14.53
N GLY A 24 -15.02 17.19 15.58
CA GLY A 24 -14.82 18.47 16.27
C GLY A 24 -15.95 18.76 17.26
N GLU A 25 -16.44 17.70 17.95
CA GLU A 25 -17.44 17.81 19.01
C GLU A 25 -16.95 18.68 20.17
N ASP A 26 -17.92 19.23 20.92
CA ASP A 26 -17.62 19.90 22.18
C ASP A 26 -17.22 18.91 23.29
N ASN A 27 -16.56 19.43 24.30
CA ASN A 27 -16.02 18.64 25.41
C ASN A 27 -17.10 17.90 26.22
N GLU A 28 -18.34 18.38 26.26
CA GLU A 28 -19.43 17.70 26.98
C GLU A 28 -19.88 16.44 26.24
N THR A 29 -20.08 16.56 24.93
CA THR A 29 -20.39 15.42 24.05
C THR A 29 -19.29 14.35 24.13
N ILE A 30 -18.03 14.75 24.04
CA ILE A 30 -16.88 13.81 24.16
C ILE A 30 -16.88 13.14 25.53
N ARG A 31 -17.15 13.87 26.60
CA ARG A 31 -17.22 13.30 27.95
C ARG A 31 -18.32 12.27 28.07
N GLU A 32 -19.51 12.56 27.56
CA GLU A 32 -20.65 11.63 27.58
C GLU A 32 -20.30 10.32 26.86
N GLU A 33 -19.65 10.39 25.69
CA GLU A 33 -19.23 9.18 24.96
C GLU A 33 -18.18 8.38 25.73
N LEU A 34 -17.16 9.04 26.30
CA LEU A 34 -16.13 8.36 27.10
C LEU A 34 -16.76 7.67 28.35
N VAL A 35 -17.76 8.29 28.99
CA VAL A 35 -18.47 7.69 30.12
C VAL A 35 -19.24 6.44 29.69
N LYS A 36 -19.97 6.48 28.57
CA LYS A 36 -20.70 5.31 28.04
C LYS A 36 -19.77 4.16 27.66
N ILE A 37 -18.63 4.47 27.04
CA ILE A 37 -17.60 3.48 26.68
C ILE A 37 -17.06 2.82 27.96
N GLU A 38 -16.77 3.63 29.00
CA GLU A 38 -16.29 3.13 30.30
C GLU A 38 -17.33 2.24 30.98
N GLU A 39 -18.62 2.63 30.98
CA GLU A 39 -19.73 1.88 31.51
C GLU A 39 -19.91 0.50 30.85
N CYS A 40 -19.54 0.38 29.55
CA CYS A 40 -19.49 -0.89 28.84
C CYS A 40 -18.28 -1.77 29.23
N GLY A 41 -17.44 -1.33 30.14
CA GLY A 41 -16.23 -2.06 30.56
C GLY A 41 -15.07 -1.94 29.58
N ILE A 42 -15.16 -1.06 28.58
CA ILE A 42 -14.13 -0.83 27.56
C ILE A 42 -13.08 0.14 28.12
N ARG A 43 -11.82 -0.13 27.87
CA ARG A 43 -10.69 0.64 28.39
C ARG A 43 -9.72 1.15 27.31
N GLU A 44 -10.03 0.95 26.05
CA GLU A 44 -9.25 1.46 24.93
C GLU A 44 -10.20 2.05 23.90
N ILE A 45 -9.76 3.13 23.24
CA ILE A 45 -10.48 3.78 22.14
C ILE A 45 -9.51 4.10 21.01
N CYS A 46 -9.98 4.06 19.76
CA CYS A 46 -9.27 4.62 18.63
C CYS A 46 -9.97 5.91 18.19
N LEU A 47 -9.25 7.02 18.21
CA LEU A 47 -9.75 8.28 17.68
C LEU A 47 -9.70 8.23 16.16
N GLU A 48 -10.88 8.12 15.57
CA GLU A 48 -11.05 8.18 14.12
C GLU A 48 -10.97 9.63 13.66
N SER A 49 -9.87 9.96 12.99
CA SER A 49 -9.55 11.32 12.55
C SER A 49 -10.43 11.83 11.39
N ARG A 50 -11.07 10.93 10.70
CA ARG A 50 -11.99 11.22 9.60
C ARG A 50 -13.45 11.24 10.13
N PRO A 51 -14.20 12.29 10.06
CA PRO A 51 -14.05 13.53 9.29
C PRO A 51 -13.72 14.76 10.15
N HIS A 52 -12.73 14.71 11.02
CA HIS A 52 -12.37 15.89 11.81
C HIS A 52 -11.97 17.05 10.88
N PRO A 53 -12.56 18.25 11.00
CA PRO A 53 -12.35 19.34 10.06
C PRO A 53 -10.96 19.95 10.13
N ASP A 54 -10.21 19.67 11.21
CA ASP A 54 -8.92 20.31 11.50
C ASP A 54 -7.93 19.30 12.12
N PHE A 55 -7.80 18.12 11.51
CA PHE A 55 -6.86 17.08 11.96
C PHE A 55 -5.42 17.60 12.00
N CYS A 56 -4.71 17.34 13.11
CA CYS A 56 -3.39 17.90 13.40
C CYS A 56 -3.34 19.44 13.40
N GLY A 57 -4.45 20.11 13.55
CA GLY A 57 -4.58 21.55 13.70
C GLY A 57 -5.12 21.96 15.08
N PRO A 58 -5.33 23.28 15.33
CA PRO A 58 -5.80 23.78 16.62
C PRO A 58 -7.02 23.09 17.20
N GLY A 59 -8.05 22.82 16.36
CA GLY A 59 -9.28 22.16 16.82
C GLY A 59 -9.05 20.70 17.24
N TRP A 60 -8.20 19.96 16.51
CA TRP A 60 -7.79 18.63 16.90
C TRP A 60 -7.06 18.64 18.24
N TRP A 61 -6.16 19.60 18.44
CA TRP A 61 -5.43 19.71 19.70
C TRP A 61 -6.33 20.07 20.87
N GLU A 62 -7.35 20.92 20.69
CA GLU A 62 -8.34 21.24 21.74
C GLU A 62 -9.09 19.96 22.17
N ASN A 63 -9.48 19.11 21.24
CA ASN A 63 -10.09 17.84 21.58
C ASN A 63 -9.13 16.91 22.33
N LEU A 64 -7.87 16.77 21.89
CA LEU A 64 -6.87 15.94 22.58
C LEU A 64 -6.49 16.49 23.95
N ASP A 65 -6.38 17.81 24.12
CA ASP A 65 -6.12 18.46 25.41
C ASP A 65 -7.22 18.14 26.45
N PHE A 66 -8.44 17.81 25.97
CA PHE A 66 -9.53 17.33 26.81
C PHE A 66 -9.55 15.80 26.96
N ILE A 67 -9.42 15.05 25.86
CA ILE A 67 -9.54 13.58 25.85
C ILE A 67 -8.45 12.91 26.68
N LEU A 68 -7.19 13.31 26.52
CA LEU A 68 -6.05 12.63 27.16
C LEU A 68 -6.11 12.66 28.71
N PRO A 69 -6.39 13.82 29.37
CA PRO A 69 -6.64 13.85 30.80
C PRO A 69 -7.87 13.06 31.24
N GLU A 70 -8.96 13.08 30.46
CA GLU A 70 -10.18 12.30 30.78
C GLU A 70 -9.96 10.79 30.63
N ALA A 71 -9.21 10.35 29.61
CA ALA A 71 -8.79 8.97 29.44
C ALA A 71 -7.91 8.50 30.62
N ARG A 72 -6.95 9.34 31.05
CA ARG A 72 -6.10 9.07 32.22
C ARG A 72 -6.91 8.85 33.50
N LYS A 73 -7.92 9.70 33.76
CA LYS A 73 -8.82 9.58 34.93
C LYS A 73 -9.60 8.25 34.94
N ARG A 74 -9.93 7.73 33.75
CA ARG A 74 -10.72 6.51 33.57
C ARG A 74 -9.88 5.25 33.42
N GLY A 75 -8.53 5.39 33.40
CA GLY A 75 -7.65 4.26 33.11
C GLY A 75 -7.82 3.72 31.69
N MET A 76 -8.12 4.60 30.73
CA MET A 76 -8.29 4.26 29.32
C MET A 76 -7.01 4.55 28.54
N ARG A 77 -6.77 3.78 27.48
CA ARG A 77 -5.74 4.03 26.49
C ARG A 77 -6.36 4.57 25.19
N VAL A 78 -5.59 5.37 24.47
CA VAL A 78 -6.03 6.07 23.26
C VAL A 78 -5.12 5.67 22.10
N TRP A 79 -5.72 5.21 21.03
CA TRP A 79 -5.11 5.00 19.73
C TRP A 79 -5.50 6.15 18.80
N ILE A 80 -4.69 6.43 17.80
CA ILE A 80 -4.93 7.51 16.86
C ILE A 80 -4.87 6.91 15.45
N LEU A 81 -5.95 7.07 14.68
CA LEU A 81 -5.91 6.78 13.26
C LEU A 81 -5.03 7.83 12.58
N ASP A 82 -4.09 7.38 11.75
CA ASP A 82 -2.92 8.15 11.36
C ASP A 82 -3.06 8.97 10.07
N ASP A 83 -4.30 9.23 9.60
CA ASP A 83 -4.51 10.11 8.44
C ASP A 83 -5.85 10.85 8.50
N ASP A 84 -5.96 11.95 7.74
CA ASP A 84 -7.19 12.74 7.61
C ASP A 84 -8.16 12.20 6.53
N LYS A 85 -7.71 11.24 5.73
CA LYS A 85 -8.46 10.62 4.63
C LYS A 85 -8.28 9.11 4.60
N PHE A 86 -9.23 8.46 3.97
CA PHE A 86 -9.19 7.05 3.64
C PHE A 86 -8.66 6.83 2.20
N PRO A 87 -7.80 5.85 1.99
CA PRO A 87 -7.05 5.06 2.97
C PRO A 87 -5.84 5.82 3.53
N THR A 88 -5.16 5.28 4.55
CA THR A 88 -3.91 5.83 5.07
C THR A 88 -2.87 6.00 3.95
N GLY A 89 -2.27 7.18 3.86
CA GLY A 89 -1.26 7.50 2.86
C GLY A 89 -1.38 8.89 2.23
N HIS A 90 -2.36 9.70 2.65
CA HIS A 90 -2.47 11.11 2.26
C HIS A 90 -1.61 12.03 3.14
N ALA A 91 -1.19 11.55 4.31
CA ALA A 91 -0.31 12.25 5.24
C ALA A 91 -0.82 13.65 5.62
N ASN A 92 -2.12 13.78 5.94
CA ASN A 92 -2.74 15.06 6.27
C ASN A 92 -2.42 16.16 5.23
N GLY A 93 -2.52 15.84 3.95
CA GLY A 93 -2.19 16.72 2.83
C GLY A 93 -0.68 17.00 2.67
N GLY A 94 0.18 16.22 3.29
CA GLY A 94 1.63 16.38 3.21
C GLY A 94 2.17 16.33 1.77
N PHE A 95 1.56 15.54 0.91
CA PHE A 95 1.98 15.40 -0.48
C PHE A 95 1.57 16.55 -1.40
N ILE A 96 0.64 17.40 -0.99
CA ILE A 96 0.38 18.68 -1.66
C ILE A 96 1.58 19.62 -1.44
N ARG A 97 2.19 19.57 -0.25
CA ARG A 97 3.36 20.37 0.11
C ARG A 97 4.69 19.79 -0.37
N ASN A 98 4.75 18.48 -0.59
CA ASN A 98 5.94 17.73 -1.02
C ASN A 98 5.60 16.89 -2.30
N PRO A 99 5.28 17.54 -3.42
CA PRO A 99 4.81 16.84 -4.61
C PRO A 99 5.86 15.91 -5.24
N GLU A 100 7.15 16.17 -5.02
CA GLU A 100 8.25 15.32 -5.50
C GLU A 100 8.34 13.97 -4.77
N LYS A 101 7.73 13.86 -3.58
CA LYS A 101 7.70 12.62 -2.77
C LYS A 101 6.47 11.76 -2.99
N LYS A 102 5.58 12.14 -3.89
CA LYS A 102 4.43 11.32 -4.26
C LYS A 102 4.84 9.99 -4.87
N LYS A 103 3.90 9.04 -4.83
CA LYS A 103 4.07 7.75 -5.48
C LYS A 103 4.44 7.89 -6.96
N VAL A 104 5.26 6.96 -7.41
CA VAL A 104 5.75 6.86 -8.78
C VAL A 104 5.34 5.53 -9.36
N TYR A 105 5.08 5.51 -10.65
CA TYR A 105 4.74 4.31 -11.40
C TYR A 105 5.71 4.10 -12.54
N LEU A 106 5.99 2.83 -12.83
CA LEU A 106 6.53 2.40 -14.10
C LEU A 106 5.39 2.21 -15.08
N ALA A 107 5.54 2.75 -16.26
CA ALA A 107 4.57 2.66 -17.36
C ALA A 107 5.24 2.28 -18.66
N GLU A 108 4.49 1.64 -19.53
CA GLU A 108 4.88 1.36 -20.90
C GLU A 108 3.90 1.95 -21.90
N ARG A 109 4.42 2.33 -23.05
CA ARG A 109 3.68 2.58 -24.27
C ARG A 109 4.43 1.90 -25.40
N HIS A 110 3.71 1.44 -26.40
CA HIS A 110 4.32 0.71 -27.49
C HIS A 110 3.65 0.96 -28.83
N MET A 111 4.36 0.61 -29.88
CA MET A 111 3.81 0.43 -31.21
C MET A 111 4.43 -0.80 -31.88
N ASP A 112 3.65 -1.50 -32.70
CA ASP A 112 4.13 -2.62 -33.47
C ASP A 112 4.63 -2.16 -34.85
N ILE A 113 5.83 -2.61 -35.23
CA ILE A 113 6.52 -2.25 -36.48
C ILE A 113 6.93 -3.53 -37.19
N CYS A 114 6.77 -3.57 -38.50
CA CYS A 114 7.28 -4.66 -39.31
C CYS A 114 8.57 -4.25 -40.03
N GLY A 115 9.64 -4.99 -39.77
CA GLY A 115 10.90 -4.83 -40.53
C GLY A 115 10.88 -5.60 -41.87
N PRO A 116 11.87 -5.35 -42.79
CA PRO A 116 13.00 -4.51 -42.53
C PRO A 116 12.64 -3.02 -42.58
N CYS A 117 13.16 -2.26 -41.64
CA CYS A 117 13.07 -0.81 -41.64
C CYS A 117 14.50 -0.21 -41.61
N ARG A 118 14.78 0.76 -42.45
CA ARG A 118 16.04 1.49 -42.42
C ARG A 118 15.76 2.97 -42.15
N SER A 119 16.64 3.55 -41.31
CA SER A 119 16.52 4.95 -40.89
C SER A 119 15.11 5.30 -40.35
N GLY A 120 14.52 4.39 -39.60
CA GLY A 120 13.26 4.64 -38.91
C GLY A 120 13.43 5.72 -37.83
N ALA A 121 12.38 6.55 -37.66
CA ALA A 121 12.35 7.57 -36.62
C ALA A 121 10.94 7.60 -35.99
N VAL A 122 10.88 7.66 -34.68
CA VAL A 122 9.61 7.76 -33.90
C VAL A 122 9.73 8.90 -32.90
N LEU A 123 8.72 9.78 -32.86
CA LEU A 123 8.64 10.86 -31.90
C LEU A 123 8.21 10.25 -30.53
N VAL A 124 9.15 10.14 -29.60
CA VAL A 124 8.99 9.49 -28.30
C VAL A 124 8.08 10.29 -27.36
N GLU A 125 8.10 11.61 -27.47
CA GLU A 125 7.28 12.48 -26.60
C GLU A 125 5.78 12.19 -26.70
N ASN A 126 5.29 11.68 -27.84
CA ASN A 126 3.89 11.27 -28.00
C ASN A 126 3.49 10.05 -27.13
N PHE A 127 4.45 9.33 -26.60
CA PHE A 127 4.23 8.16 -25.73
C PHE A 127 4.29 8.50 -24.25
N LEU A 128 4.92 9.62 -23.89
CA LEU A 128 5.12 10.02 -22.51
C LEU A 128 3.89 10.75 -21.95
N GLN A 129 3.66 10.58 -20.66
CA GLN A 129 2.80 11.50 -19.90
C GLN A 129 3.50 12.86 -19.74
N PRO A 130 2.78 13.95 -19.42
CA PRO A 130 3.40 15.28 -19.25
C PRO A 130 4.53 15.33 -18.22
N ASP A 131 4.45 14.51 -17.17
CA ASP A 131 5.46 14.35 -16.12
C ASP A 131 6.37 13.13 -16.34
N GLY A 132 6.22 12.46 -17.50
CA GLY A 132 6.91 11.20 -17.81
C GLY A 132 8.41 11.39 -17.94
N LYS A 133 9.18 10.57 -17.20
CA LYS A 133 10.64 10.50 -17.30
C LYS A 133 11.02 9.22 -18.02
N LEU A 134 11.65 9.35 -19.19
CA LEU A 134 12.09 8.21 -19.99
C LEU A 134 13.05 7.33 -19.19
N LEU A 135 12.78 6.02 -19.17
CA LEU A 135 13.62 5.00 -18.56
C LEU A 135 14.39 4.20 -19.62
N GLY A 136 13.73 3.84 -20.72
CA GLY A 136 14.34 3.10 -21.80
C GLY A 136 13.46 2.96 -23.04
N ILE A 137 14.10 2.66 -24.17
CA ILE A 137 13.42 2.40 -25.44
C ILE A 137 13.94 1.08 -26.00
N LEU A 138 13.04 0.14 -26.22
CA LEU A 138 13.41 -1.21 -26.66
C LEU A 138 12.68 -1.59 -27.95
N ALA A 139 13.37 -2.20 -28.89
CA ALA A 139 12.73 -2.92 -29.98
C ALA A 139 12.79 -4.42 -29.68
N VAL A 140 11.65 -5.00 -29.38
CA VAL A 140 11.50 -6.39 -28.94
C VAL A 140 10.87 -7.20 -30.06
N PRO A 141 11.52 -8.29 -30.54
CA PRO A 141 10.93 -9.16 -31.55
C PRO A 141 9.62 -9.77 -31.06
N LYS A 142 8.67 -9.97 -31.95
CA LYS A 142 7.42 -10.71 -31.68
C LYS A 142 7.49 -12.07 -32.35
N PRO A 143 6.92 -13.13 -31.74
CA PRO A 143 6.82 -14.44 -32.39
C PRO A 143 6.03 -14.39 -33.71
N ASP A 144 5.00 -13.53 -33.77
CA ASP A 144 4.25 -13.21 -34.97
C ASP A 144 3.63 -11.80 -34.87
N GLY A 145 2.97 -11.35 -35.95
CA GLY A 145 2.37 -10.01 -36.02
C GLY A 145 1.06 -9.87 -35.23
N GLN A 146 0.45 -10.92 -34.75
CA GLN A 146 -0.90 -10.91 -34.15
C GLN A 146 -0.91 -11.13 -32.65
N THR A 147 0.03 -11.91 -32.12
CA THR A 147 0.10 -12.19 -30.68
C THR A 147 0.50 -10.97 -29.85
N LEU A 148 0.05 -10.92 -28.61
CA LEU A 148 0.52 -9.95 -27.62
C LEU A 148 1.87 -10.34 -27.02
N ALA A 149 2.25 -11.62 -27.05
CA ALA A 149 3.54 -12.08 -26.56
C ALA A 149 4.70 -11.42 -27.31
N VAL A 150 5.84 -11.30 -26.65
CA VAL A 150 7.10 -10.80 -27.20
C VAL A 150 8.19 -11.87 -27.01
N SER A 151 9.27 -11.76 -27.79
CA SER A 151 10.40 -12.66 -27.63
C SER A 151 11.26 -12.23 -26.43
N GLY A 152 11.75 -13.22 -25.67
CA GLY A 152 12.79 -12.95 -24.67
C GLY A 152 14.19 -12.77 -25.26
N ASP A 153 14.37 -13.06 -26.57
CA ASP A 153 15.66 -13.02 -27.25
C ASP A 153 15.65 -11.97 -28.38
N GLY A 154 16.83 -11.48 -28.70
CA GLY A 154 17.03 -10.52 -29.80
C GLY A 154 16.50 -9.12 -29.52
N ILE A 155 16.34 -8.77 -28.26
CA ILE A 155 15.93 -7.43 -27.82
C ILE A 155 17.04 -6.43 -28.14
N MET A 156 16.64 -5.31 -28.71
CA MET A 156 17.58 -4.20 -29.04
C MET A 156 17.27 -3.03 -28.11
N ASP A 157 18.24 -2.64 -27.30
CA ASP A 157 18.17 -1.38 -26.55
C ASP A 157 18.48 -0.22 -27.49
N LEU A 158 17.53 0.69 -27.62
CA LEU A 158 17.60 1.88 -28.46
C LEU A 158 17.69 3.17 -27.64
N THR A 159 17.85 3.07 -26.33
CA THR A 159 17.83 4.21 -25.41
C THR A 159 18.88 5.26 -25.78
N ASP A 160 20.09 4.83 -26.10
CA ASP A 160 21.19 5.72 -26.55
C ASP A 160 20.98 6.34 -27.94
N ARG A 161 19.95 5.92 -28.66
CA ARG A 161 19.58 6.49 -29.97
C ARG A 161 18.45 7.53 -29.87
N TYR A 162 18.06 7.89 -28.65
CA TYR A 162 17.11 8.96 -28.40
C TYR A 162 17.80 10.31 -28.48
N GLU A 163 17.38 11.13 -29.43
CA GLU A 163 17.92 12.48 -29.67
C GLU A 163 16.81 13.44 -30.13
N ASN A 164 16.76 14.63 -29.54
CA ASN A 164 15.82 15.71 -29.92
C ASN A 164 14.34 15.27 -29.97
N GLY A 165 13.93 14.43 -29.05
CA GLY A 165 12.54 13.92 -28.98
C GLY A 165 12.25 12.67 -29.81
N PHE A 166 13.19 12.25 -30.65
CA PHE A 166 13.06 11.11 -31.55
C PHE A 166 13.98 9.95 -31.14
N VAL A 167 13.54 8.73 -31.38
CA VAL A 167 14.40 7.54 -31.41
C VAL A 167 14.64 7.14 -32.87
N TYR A 168 15.88 6.88 -33.20
CA TYR A 168 16.31 6.46 -34.56
C TYR A 168 16.72 4.99 -34.54
N PHE A 169 16.30 4.22 -35.55
CA PHE A 169 16.58 2.80 -35.57
C PHE A 169 16.63 2.19 -36.99
N ASP A 170 17.34 1.07 -37.08
CA ASP A 170 17.26 0.12 -38.17
C ASP A 170 16.77 -1.22 -37.59
N LEU A 171 15.73 -1.82 -38.22
CA LEU A 171 15.20 -3.10 -37.83
C LEU A 171 15.44 -4.15 -38.91
N PRO A 172 15.90 -5.35 -38.54
CA PRO A 172 15.92 -6.53 -39.41
C PRO A 172 14.52 -6.93 -39.89
N PRO A 173 14.42 -7.87 -40.87
CA PRO A 173 13.11 -8.43 -41.24
C PRO A 173 12.41 -9.09 -40.07
N GLY A 174 11.10 -8.89 -39.91
CA GLY A 174 10.25 -9.48 -38.90
C GLY A 174 9.37 -8.48 -38.15
N PRO A 175 8.44 -8.96 -37.34
CA PRO A 175 7.61 -8.12 -36.50
C PRO A 175 8.33 -7.75 -35.21
N TYR A 176 8.22 -6.49 -34.81
CA TYR A 176 8.79 -5.93 -33.58
C TYR A 176 7.75 -5.13 -32.83
N ARG A 177 7.89 -5.08 -31.49
CA ARG A 177 7.24 -4.11 -30.62
C ARG A 177 8.28 -3.12 -30.13
N LEU A 178 8.07 -1.85 -30.49
CA LEU A 178 8.86 -0.74 -29.95
C LEU A 178 8.22 -0.30 -28.63
N PHE A 179 8.89 -0.54 -27.52
CA PHE A 179 8.50 -0.07 -26.21
C PHE A 179 9.14 1.26 -25.86
N VAL A 180 8.36 2.15 -25.28
CA VAL A 180 8.83 3.33 -24.55
C VAL A 180 8.49 3.10 -23.08
N LEU A 181 9.51 2.84 -22.28
CA LEU A 181 9.41 2.62 -20.85
C LEU A 181 9.70 3.94 -20.12
N TYR A 182 8.84 4.31 -19.19
CA TYR A 182 9.00 5.59 -18.50
C TYR A 182 8.39 5.53 -17.09
N THR A 183 8.83 6.45 -16.22
CA THR A 183 8.22 6.64 -14.91
C THR A 183 7.33 7.88 -14.90
N THR A 184 6.27 7.88 -14.08
CA THR A 184 5.30 8.99 -13.98
C THR A 184 4.63 8.97 -12.62
N GLN A 185 4.18 10.13 -12.13
CA GLN A 185 3.31 10.25 -10.97
C GLN A 185 1.82 10.33 -11.34
N THR A 186 1.52 10.40 -12.65
CA THR A 186 0.16 10.62 -13.16
C THR A 186 -0.58 9.32 -13.45
N GLY A 187 -1.88 9.30 -13.15
CA GLY A 187 -2.83 8.29 -13.63
C GLY A 187 -2.84 6.98 -12.86
N GLY A 188 -2.47 7.01 -11.60
CA GLY A 188 -2.74 5.93 -10.64
C GLY A 188 -4.09 6.12 -9.95
N GLY A 189 -4.33 5.29 -8.92
CA GLY A 189 -5.59 5.25 -8.19
C GLY A 189 -5.84 6.44 -7.28
N ARG A 190 -4.80 6.96 -6.64
CA ARG A 190 -4.89 8.07 -5.68
C ARG A 190 -3.96 9.19 -6.11
N GLU A 191 -4.46 10.41 -6.07
CA GLU A 191 -3.63 11.61 -6.19
C GLU A 191 -3.11 12.02 -4.82
N ASP A 192 -1.99 12.75 -4.78
CA ASP A 192 -1.38 13.25 -3.53
C ASP A 192 -1.23 12.18 -2.46
N TYR A 193 -0.64 11.06 -2.84
CA TYR A 193 -0.58 9.86 -2.02
C TYR A 193 0.85 9.33 -1.87
N MET A 194 1.10 8.66 -0.75
CA MET A 194 2.39 8.10 -0.35
C MET A 194 2.89 7.01 -1.31
N ASN A 195 4.20 6.97 -1.51
CA ASN A 195 4.88 5.86 -2.14
C ASN A 195 5.38 4.88 -1.07
N LEU A 196 4.68 3.75 -0.93
CA LEU A 196 5.03 2.71 0.05
C LEU A 196 6.42 2.08 -0.18
N LEU A 197 7.00 2.28 -1.37
CA LEU A 197 8.30 1.74 -1.78
C LEU A 197 9.46 2.73 -1.59
N ASP A 198 9.21 3.84 -0.89
CA ASP A 198 10.18 4.92 -0.72
C ASP A 198 10.14 5.44 0.72
N SER A 199 11.22 5.26 1.46
CA SER A 199 11.31 5.66 2.86
C SER A 199 11.18 7.16 3.08
N ASP A 200 11.64 8.00 2.14
CA ASP A 200 11.48 9.45 2.21
C ASP A 200 10.04 9.89 1.98
N SER A 201 9.29 9.13 1.19
CA SER A 201 7.86 9.33 1.02
C SER A 201 7.09 8.97 2.29
N VAL A 202 7.35 7.80 2.86
CA VAL A 202 6.72 7.36 4.12
C VAL A 202 7.07 8.31 5.28
N ARG A 203 8.27 8.85 5.30
CA ARG A 203 8.68 9.85 6.30
C ARG A 203 7.77 11.08 6.33
N VAL A 204 7.14 11.45 5.21
CA VAL A 204 6.16 12.55 5.18
C VAL A 204 4.97 12.27 6.10
N LEU A 205 4.44 11.03 6.12
CA LEU A 205 3.37 10.64 7.04
C LEU A 205 3.82 10.75 8.50
N ILE A 206 5.01 10.26 8.80
CA ILE A 206 5.57 10.34 10.15
C ILE A 206 5.70 11.81 10.59
N ASP A 207 6.28 12.66 9.75
CA ASP A 207 6.50 14.07 10.07
C ASP A 207 5.19 14.87 10.22
N GLU A 208 4.21 14.58 9.38
CA GLU A 208 2.94 15.33 9.36
C GLU A 208 1.96 14.88 10.45
N VAL A 209 2.06 13.65 10.94
CA VAL A 209 1.12 13.11 11.92
C VAL A 209 1.83 12.69 13.21
N HIS A 210 2.69 11.69 13.14
CA HIS A 210 3.29 11.05 14.32
C HIS A 210 4.17 12.02 15.13
N GLU A 211 5.10 12.70 14.47
CA GLU A 211 6.00 13.69 15.11
C GLU A 211 5.23 14.86 15.72
N LYS A 212 4.14 15.31 15.07
CA LYS A 212 3.33 16.41 15.62
C LYS A 212 2.62 16.00 16.91
N HIS A 213 2.11 14.78 16.99
CA HIS A 213 1.50 14.25 18.21
C HIS A 213 2.55 14.07 19.31
N TYR A 214 3.72 13.49 18.98
CA TYR A 214 4.79 13.31 19.94
C TYR A 214 5.34 14.65 20.47
N ALA A 215 5.58 15.61 19.59
CA ALA A 215 6.08 16.92 19.99
C ALA A 215 5.14 17.66 20.98
N ARG A 216 3.82 17.38 20.91
CA ARG A 216 2.83 18.04 21.76
C ARG A 216 2.53 17.27 23.05
N TYR A 217 2.56 15.94 23.00
CA TYR A 217 2.09 15.08 24.10
C TYR A 217 3.12 14.02 24.54
N PRO A 218 4.42 14.32 24.63
CA PRO A 218 5.42 13.29 24.93
C PRO A 218 5.16 12.55 26.26
N GLU A 219 4.55 13.23 27.25
CA GLU A 219 4.24 12.66 28.55
C GLU A 219 3.06 11.69 28.56
N TYR A 220 2.31 11.60 27.47
CA TYR A 220 1.20 10.65 27.30
C TYR A 220 1.61 9.41 26.52
N PHE A 221 2.73 9.46 25.78
CA PHE A 221 3.21 8.33 25.01
C PHE A 221 3.61 7.15 25.89
N GLY A 222 3.25 5.94 25.48
CA GLY A 222 3.53 4.69 26.19
C GLY A 222 2.70 4.46 27.46
N ASN A 223 1.85 5.40 27.82
CA ASN A 223 0.93 5.24 28.97
C ASN A 223 -0.53 5.46 28.60
N ILE A 224 -0.91 6.64 28.12
CA ILE A 224 -2.29 6.92 27.67
C ILE A 224 -2.36 6.78 26.14
N ILE A 225 -1.48 7.42 25.39
CA ILE A 225 -1.37 7.17 23.95
C ILE A 225 -0.74 5.79 23.76
N ALA A 226 -1.55 4.86 23.26
CA ALA A 226 -1.15 3.48 23.04
C ALA A 226 -0.38 3.29 21.74
N GLY A 227 -0.79 4.03 20.70
CA GLY A 227 -0.17 3.91 19.39
C GLY A 227 -0.99 4.53 18.27
N PHE A 228 -0.62 4.12 17.06
CA PHE A 228 -1.23 4.58 15.82
C PHE A 228 -1.82 3.42 15.04
N PHE A 229 -2.90 3.70 14.32
CA PHE A 229 -3.63 2.76 13.48
C PHE A 229 -3.62 3.25 12.04
N SER A 230 -3.09 2.42 11.12
CA SER A 230 -3.18 2.64 9.68
C SER A 230 -4.32 1.84 9.06
N ASP A 231 -5.12 2.50 8.23
CA ASP A 231 -6.30 1.90 7.60
C ASP A 231 -6.09 1.73 6.10
N GLU A 232 -5.98 0.48 5.66
CA GLU A 232 -5.89 0.04 4.27
C GLU A 232 -4.88 0.80 3.39
N PRO A 233 -3.62 0.97 3.80
CA PRO A 233 -2.62 1.54 2.89
C PRO A 233 -2.52 0.73 1.61
N GLU A 234 -2.39 1.40 0.46
CA GLU A 234 -2.47 0.75 -0.85
C GLU A 234 -1.32 1.13 -1.78
N LEU A 235 -0.97 0.23 -2.70
CA LEU A 235 -0.03 0.55 -3.78
C LEU A 235 -0.63 1.58 -4.75
N GLY A 236 -1.94 1.60 -4.90
CA GLY A 236 -2.69 2.63 -5.60
C GLY A 236 -2.28 2.84 -7.06
N ASN A 237 -1.79 1.79 -7.73
CA ASN A 237 -1.32 1.88 -9.11
C ASN A 237 -2.45 1.83 -10.15
N VAL A 238 -3.67 1.57 -9.72
CA VAL A 238 -4.88 1.52 -10.56
C VAL A 238 -6.05 2.15 -9.80
N ASN A 239 -6.97 2.78 -10.51
CA ASN A 239 -8.20 3.32 -9.91
C ASN A 239 -9.17 2.24 -9.45
N GLY A 240 -9.86 2.51 -8.34
CA GLY A 240 -10.91 1.64 -7.79
C GLY A 240 -10.35 0.42 -7.06
N TYR A 241 -11.17 -0.61 -6.96
CA TYR A 241 -10.87 -1.83 -6.23
C TYR A 241 -10.79 -3.06 -7.17
N PRO A 242 -9.79 -3.12 -8.08
CA PRO A 242 -9.59 -4.29 -8.93
C PRO A 242 -8.88 -5.38 -8.12
N PHE A 243 -9.62 -6.16 -7.38
CA PHE A 243 -9.11 -7.22 -6.49
C PHE A 243 -8.33 -8.34 -7.21
N ASP A 244 -8.39 -8.39 -8.54
CA ASP A 244 -7.64 -9.32 -9.39
C ASP A 244 -6.37 -8.72 -9.99
N ASN A 245 -5.94 -7.52 -9.57
CA ASN A 245 -4.78 -6.85 -10.15
C ASN A 245 -3.47 -7.61 -9.89
N THR A 246 -2.85 -8.06 -10.97
CA THR A 246 -1.59 -8.82 -10.98
C THR A 246 -0.67 -8.35 -12.08
N LEU A 247 0.56 -8.86 -12.14
CA LEU A 247 1.45 -8.72 -13.30
C LEU A 247 0.91 -9.46 -14.53
N GLY A 248 1.44 -9.13 -15.70
CA GLY A 248 1.02 -9.74 -16.97
C GLY A 248 -0.21 -9.09 -17.60
N GLN A 249 -0.66 -7.96 -17.09
CA GLN A 249 -1.79 -7.19 -17.64
C GLN A 249 -1.27 -5.97 -18.39
N LYS A 250 -1.56 -5.92 -19.70
CA LYS A 250 -1.19 -4.78 -20.55
C LYS A 250 -1.82 -3.47 -20.06
N ASP A 251 -1.20 -2.36 -20.41
CA ASP A 251 -1.68 -1.00 -20.10
C ASP A 251 -1.78 -0.69 -18.59
N ARG A 252 -1.30 -1.56 -17.71
CA ARG A 252 -1.26 -1.32 -16.28
C ARG A 252 -0.02 -0.56 -15.87
N LYS A 253 -0.18 0.46 -15.06
CA LYS A 253 0.95 1.07 -14.36
C LYS A 253 1.36 0.17 -13.20
N LEU A 254 2.66 0.08 -12.97
CA LEU A 254 3.22 -0.74 -11.90
C LEU A 254 3.82 0.15 -10.82
N PRO A 255 3.68 -0.22 -9.53
CA PRO A 255 4.34 0.49 -8.45
C PRO A 255 5.85 0.62 -8.70
N TRP A 256 6.41 1.80 -8.46
CA TRP A 256 7.82 2.08 -8.74
C TRP A 256 8.43 3.05 -7.74
N SER A 257 9.75 2.91 -7.52
CA SER A 257 10.56 3.89 -6.79
C SER A 257 12.01 3.79 -7.25
N GLY A 258 12.82 4.79 -6.90
CA GLY A 258 14.26 4.72 -7.12
C GLY A 258 14.93 3.58 -6.36
N GLN A 259 14.42 3.22 -5.18
CA GLN A 259 14.91 2.10 -4.38
C GLN A 259 14.59 0.75 -5.08
N LEU A 260 13.38 0.60 -5.63
CA LEU A 260 13.01 -0.59 -6.40
C LEU A 260 13.84 -0.71 -7.67
N GLU A 261 14.03 0.38 -8.41
CA GLU A 261 14.90 0.38 -9.60
C GLU A 261 16.31 -0.08 -9.26
N ALA A 262 16.89 0.44 -8.18
CA ALA A 262 18.25 0.05 -7.75
C ALA A 262 18.33 -1.45 -7.40
N ALA A 263 17.34 -1.98 -6.67
CA ALA A 263 17.28 -3.39 -6.32
C ALA A 263 17.15 -4.30 -7.55
N LEU A 264 16.28 -3.93 -8.51
CA LEU A 264 16.10 -4.69 -9.73
C LEU A 264 17.33 -4.63 -10.65
N ARG A 265 18.01 -3.48 -10.73
CA ARG A 265 19.30 -3.37 -11.45
C ARG A 265 20.37 -4.25 -10.84
N GLU A 266 20.43 -4.38 -9.53
CA GLU A 266 21.34 -5.30 -8.85
C GLU A 266 21.04 -6.77 -9.18
N LYS A 267 19.74 -7.14 -9.22
CA LYS A 267 19.32 -8.54 -9.49
C LYS A 267 19.43 -8.95 -10.96
N TRP A 268 19.06 -8.06 -11.88
CA TRP A 268 18.98 -8.37 -13.31
C TRP A 268 20.24 -7.92 -14.08
N GLY A 269 21.09 -7.06 -13.50
CA GLY A 269 22.32 -6.60 -14.12
C GLY A 269 22.09 -5.93 -15.45
N ASP A 270 22.87 -6.34 -16.47
CA ASP A 270 22.81 -5.78 -17.83
C ASP A 270 21.47 -6.05 -18.54
N ASP A 271 20.72 -7.09 -18.12
CA ASP A 271 19.41 -7.46 -18.67
C ASP A 271 18.27 -6.57 -18.14
N PHE A 272 18.53 -5.66 -17.20
CA PHE A 272 17.48 -4.90 -16.48
C PHE A 272 16.42 -4.29 -17.42
N LEU A 273 16.81 -3.52 -18.43
CA LEU A 273 15.85 -2.93 -19.36
C LEU A 273 15.15 -3.99 -20.22
N ALA A 274 15.89 -5.00 -20.67
CA ALA A 274 15.39 -6.07 -21.52
C ALA A 274 14.35 -6.94 -20.83
N ASP A 275 14.44 -7.08 -19.51
CA ASP A 275 13.52 -7.91 -18.71
C ASP A 275 12.23 -7.18 -18.35
N LEU A 276 12.20 -5.83 -18.33
CA LEU A 276 11.00 -5.04 -17.96
C LEU A 276 9.74 -5.38 -18.77
N PRO A 277 9.76 -5.61 -20.11
CA PRO A 277 8.56 -5.97 -20.86
C PRO A 277 7.83 -7.22 -20.34
N ALA A 278 8.54 -8.16 -19.69
CA ALA A 278 7.95 -9.36 -19.11
C ALA A 278 6.99 -9.08 -17.95
N LEU A 279 7.03 -7.88 -17.37
CA LEU A 279 6.08 -7.47 -16.34
C LEU A 279 4.67 -7.32 -16.89
N TRP A 280 4.51 -7.02 -18.20
CA TRP A 280 3.19 -6.87 -18.86
C TRP A 280 2.87 -7.96 -19.86
N TYR A 281 3.89 -8.57 -20.48
CA TYR A 281 3.73 -9.51 -21.59
C TYR A 281 4.43 -10.84 -21.30
N GLU A 282 3.99 -11.88 -21.95
CA GLU A 282 4.78 -13.12 -22.00
C GLU A 282 6.03 -12.89 -22.85
N SER A 283 7.20 -13.13 -22.28
CA SER A 283 8.52 -12.86 -22.86
C SER A 283 9.43 -14.09 -22.74
N GLY A 284 8.93 -15.27 -23.07
CA GLY A 284 9.67 -16.53 -23.01
C GLY A 284 9.81 -17.11 -21.59
N GLU A 285 10.76 -18.03 -21.45
CA GLU A 285 10.93 -18.85 -20.23
C GLU A 285 11.35 -18.06 -18.98
N LYS A 286 11.95 -16.89 -19.14
CA LYS A 286 12.35 -16.01 -18.02
C LYS A 286 11.16 -15.31 -17.33
N THR A 287 10.00 -15.20 -17.98
CA THR A 287 8.86 -14.40 -17.52
C THR A 287 8.45 -14.67 -16.06
N PRO A 288 8.26 -15.93 -15.63
CA PRO A 288 7.88 -16.20 -14.23
C PRO A 288 8.93 -15.71 -13.23
N GLY A 289 10.22 -15.94 -13.51
CA GLY A 289 11.32 -15.52 -12.65
C GLY A 289 11.40 -14.00 -12.51
N ILE A 290 11.23 -13.26 -13.61
CA ILE A 290 11.22 -11.80 -13.63
C ILE A 290 10.07 -11.26 -12.76
N ARG A 291 8.85 -11.80 -12.93
CA ARG A 291 7.66 -11.39 -12.16
C ARG A 291 7.82 -11.70 -10.68
N VAL A 292 8.34 -12.86 -10.33
CA VAL A 292 8.62 -13.22 -8.93
C VAL A 292 9.63 -12.27 -8.32
N THR A 293 10.74 -11.97 -9.00
CA THR A 293 11.77 -11.04 -8.51
C THR A 293 11.18 -9.64 -8.29
N TYR A 294 10.41 -9.13 -9.25
CA TYR A 294 9.76 -7.83 -9.10
C TYR A 294 8.84 -7.78 -7.86
N MET A 295 7.97 -8.79 -7.67
CA MET A 295 7.07 -8.86 -6.51
C MET A 295 7.84 -9.04 -5.19
N ASP A 296 8.93 -9.80 -5.21
CA ASP A 296 9.77 -10.02 -4.03
C ASP A 296 10.45 -8.73 -3.57
N GLU A 297 11.10 -8.01 -4.48
CA GLU A 297 11.76 -6.75 -4.17
C GLU A 297 10.73 -5.65 -3.79
N MET A 298 9.63 -5.53 -4.54
CA MET A 298 8.57 -4.58 -4.27
C MET A 298 7.98 -4.77 -2.87
N THR A 299 7.55 -5.98 -2.54
CA THR A 299 6.94 -6.25 -1.22
C THR A 299 7.96 -6.23 -0.08
N GLY A 300 9.23 -6.51 -0.38
CA GLY A 300 10.34 -6.29 0.54
C GLY A 300 10.51 -4.82 0.90
N LEU A 301 10.36 -3.92 -0.06
CA LEU A 301 10.39 -2.47 0.17
C LEU A 301 9.15 -1.97 0.94
N VAL A 302 7.95 -2.47 0.66
CA VAL A 302 6.77 -2.16 1.50
C VAL A 302 7.07 -2.48 2.97
N ARG A 303 7.61 -3.67 3.25
CA ARG A 303 8.00 -4.05 4.60
C ARG A 303 9.00 -3.09 5.23
N THR A 304 10.04 -2.70 4.52
CA THR A 304 11.13 -1.91 5.09
C THR A 304 10.85 -0.41 5.11
N CYS A 305 10.28 0.13 4.02
CA CYS A 305 10.03 1.55 3.90
C CYS A 305 8.74 1.98 4.61
N PHE A 306 7.70 1.14 4.61
CA PHE A 306 6.41 1.49 5.20
C PHE A 306 6.26 0.88 6.60
N SER A 307 5.80 -0.35 6.74
CA SER A 307 5.43 -0.91 8.03
C SER A 307 6.60 -1.00 9.02
N GLY A 308 7.78 -1.36 8.54
CA GLY A 308 8.99 -1.41 9.36
C GLY A 308 9.44 -0.04 9.84
N GLN A 309 9.32 0.99 9.02
CA GLN A 309 9.66 2.36 9.41
C GLN A 309 8.68 2.91 10.45
N LEU A 310 7.36 2.73 10.23
CA LEU A 310 6.32 3.14 11.18
C LEU A 310 6.45 2.38 12.50
N GLY A 311 6.59 1.06 12.46
CA GLY A 311 6.77 0.22 13.64
C GLY A 311 8.00 0.63 14.46
N SER A 312 9.15 0.81 13.79
CA SER A 312 10.39 1.24 14.46
C SER A 312 10.28 2.62 15.07
N TRP A 313 9.59 3.55 14.40
CA TRP A 313 9.33 4.87 14.98
C TRP A 313 8.45 4.76 16.22
N CYS A 314 7.36 4.01 16.16
CA CYS A 314 6.46 3.81 17.29
C CYS A 314 7.17 3.14 18.47
N GLU A 315 7.97 2.10 18.23
CA GLU A 315 8.75 1.40 19.26
C GLU A 315 9.75 2.36 19.94
N ALA A 316 10.46 3.19 19.18
CA ALA A 316 11.39 4.18 19.70
C ALA A 316 10.73 5.24 20.59
N HIS A 317 9.41 5.46 20.42
CA HIS A 317 8.62 6.40 21.21
C HIS A 317 7.74 5.72 22.27
N GLY A 318 7.91 4.40 22.49
CA GLY A 318 7.23 3.62 23.53
C GLY A 318 5.75 3.38 23.24
N VAL A 319 5.33 3.43 21.99
CA VAL A 319 3.95 3.18 21.52
C VAL A 319 3.93 2.06 20.50
N GLU A 320 2.73 1.57 20.16
CA GLU A 320 2.54 0.48 19.21
C GLU A 320 2.06 1.01 17.84
N TYR A 321 2.37 0.28 16.78
CA TYR A 321 1.82 0.47 15.44
C TYR A 321 0.95 -0.73 15.08
N ILE A 322 -0.29 -0.46 14.66
CA ILE A 322 -1.28 -1.47 14.25
C ILE A 322 -2.03 -1.03 13.01
N GLY A 323 -2.75 -1.93 12.39
CA GLY A 323 -3.58 -1.64 11.24
C GLY A 323 -3.93 -2.91 10.47
N HIS A 324 -4.50 -2.74 9.30
CA HIS A 324 -4.76 -3.80 8.35
C HIS A 324 -4.60 -3.29 6.92
N ILE A 325 -4.65 -4.22 5.97
CA ILE A 325 -4.63 -3.94 4.52
C ILE A 325 -5.94 -4.44 3.92
N ILE A 326 -6.14 -4.30 2.63
CA ILE A 326 -7.22 -5.01 1.95
C ILE A 326 -6.80 -6.48 1.71
N GLU A 327 -6.95 -7.29 2.74
CA GLU A 327 -6.82 -8.74 2.71
C GLU A 327 -8.17 -9.44 2.58
N ASP A 328 -9.22 -8.75 3.01
CA ASP A 328 -10.57 -9.25 3.25
C ASP A 328 -11.28 -9.72 1.96
N ASP A 329 -11.00 -9.16 0.81
CA ASP A 329 -11.54 -9.62 -0.46
C ASP A 329 -10.65 -10.67 -1.17
N ASN A 330 -9.86 -11.44 -0.42
CA ASN A 330 -8.84 -12.36 -0.91
C ASN A 330 -7.78 -11.63 -1.77
N ALA A 331 -7.54 -10.36 -1.45
CA ALA A 331 -6.62 -9.49 -2.17
C ALA A 331 -5.23 -9.38 -1.52
N HIS A 332 -4.95 -10.13 -0.48
CA HIS A 332 -3.75 -10.09 0.36
C HIS A 332 -2.42 -10.33 -0.38
N THR A 333 -2.47 -10.80 -1.63
CA THR A 333 -1.30 -10.99 -2.52
C THR A 333 -1.39 -10.13 -3.79
N ARG A 334 -2.36 -9.21 -3.86
CA ARG A 334 -2.61 -8.39 -5.04
C ARG A 334 -1.97 -7.02 -4.92
N MET A 335 -1.87 -6.34 -6.05
CA MET A 335 -1.52 -4.91 -6.13
C MET A 335 -2.80 -4.05 -6.13
N ALA A 336 -2.70 -2.83 -6.54
CA ALA A 336 -3.75 -1.82 -6.61
C ALA A 336 -4.24 -1.37 -5.24
N CYS A 337 -5.40 -1.82 -4.78
CA CYS A 337 -5.96 -1.51 -3.48
C CYS A 337 -5.32 -2.29 -2.32
N SER A 338 -4.42 -3.24 -2.60
CA SER A 338 -3.65 -3.96 -1.59
C SER A 338 -2.15 -3.69 -1.76
N ILE A 339 -1.29 -4.43 -1.08
CA ILE A 339 0.15 -4.19 -1.01
C ILE A 339 1.03 -5.38 -1.43
N GLY A 340 0.43 -6.43 -1.95
CA GLY A 340 1.11 -7.55 -2.59
C GLY A 340 1.57 -8.68 -1.67
N HIS A 341 1.67 -8.48 -0.34
CA HIS A 341 2.11 -9.54 0.57
C HIS A 341 1.72 -9.27 2.03
N TYR A 342 0.67 -9.90 2.50
CA TYR A 342 0.14 -9.70 3.85
C TYR A 342 1.20 -9.89 4.97
N PHE A 343 1.89 -11.02 5.00
CA PHE A 343 2.82 -11.32 6.11
C PHE A 343 4.02 -10.37 6.18
N ARG A 344 4.49 -9.86 5.04
CA ARG A 344 5.58 -8.86 5.03
C ARG A 344 5.16 -7.54 5.63
N GLU A 345 3.95 -7.13 5.35
CA GLU A 345 3.42 -5.89 5.92
C GLU A 345 3.22 -6.03 7.44
N MET A 346 2.67 -7.15 7.90
CA MET A 346 2.47 -7.39 9.33
C MET A 346 3.79 -7.45 10.13
N GLU A 347 4.95 -7.73 9.51
CA GLU A 347 6.25 -7.77 10.22
C GLU A 347 6.60 -6.45 10.92
N GLY A 348 6.16 -5.31 10.39
CA GLY A 348 6.38 -4.00 11.01
C GLY A 348 5.36 -3.64 12.08
N GLN A 349 4.26 -4.37 12.19
CA GLN A 349 3.18 -4.10 13.12
C GLN A 349 3.38 -4.82 14.46
N HIS A 350 2.93 -4.19 15.55
CA HIS A 350 2.94 -4.78 16.90
C HIS A 350 1.77 -5.70 17.16
N MET A 351 0.74 -5.62 16.32
CA MET A 351 -0.44 -6.49 16.35
C MET A 351 -0.84 -6.78 14.91
N ALA A 352 -1.04 -8.06 14.56
CA ALA A 352 -1.53 -8.42 13.24
C ALA A 352 -3.01 -8.09 13.09
N GLY A 353 -3.36 -7.37 12.03
CA GLY A 353 -4.73 -6.94 11.73
C GLY A 353 -5.33 -7.66 10.53
N ILE A 354 -6.64 -7.85 10.58
CA ILE A 354 -7.50 -8.19 9.44
C ILE A 354 -8.78 -7.37 9.53
N ASP A 355 -9.38 -7.06 8.39
CA ASP A 355 -10.73 -6.53 8.34
C ASP A 355 -11.75 -7.65 8.13
N VAL A 356 -12.94 -7.49 8.71
CA VAL A 356 -14.08 -8.37 8.53
C VAL A 356 -15.31 -7.51 8.30
N VAL A 357 -15.61 -7.27 7.04
CA VAL A 357 -16.71 -6.39 6.60
C VAL A 357 -17.79 -7.17 5.85
N HIS A 358 -18.91 -6.54 5.63
CA HIS A 358 -19.93 -7.02 4.70
C HIS A 358 -20.40 -8.48 4.88
N HIS A 359 -20.46 -8.97 6.13
CA HIS A 359 -20.86 -10.36 6.44
C HIS A 359 -19.96 -11.44 5.83
N GLN A 360 -18.68 -11.16 5.66
CA GLN A 360 -17.70 -12.12 5.15
C GLN A 360 -17.55 -13.34 6.07
N ILE A 361 -17.67 -13.15 7.37
CA ILE A 361 -17.64 -14.23 8.35
C ILE A 361 -19.00 -14.31 9.05
N VAL A 362 -19.72 -15.41 8.81
CA VAL A 362 -20.98 -15.70 9.48
C VAL A 362 -20.86 -17.08 10.15
N PRO A 363 -20.89 -17.15 11.49
CA PRO A 363 -20.75 -18.42 12.20
C PRO A 363 -21.76 -19.48 11.73
N GLY A 364 -21.28 -20.67 11.39
CA GLY A 364 -22.09 -21.78 10.90
C GLY A 364 -22.33 -21.82 9.39
N PHE A 365 -21.81 -20.83 8.63
CA PHE A 365 -21.84 -20.84 7.18
C PHE A 365 -20.48 -21.27 6.61
N THR A 366 -20.50 -21.85 5.41
CA THR A 366 -19.30 -22.23 4.65
C THR A 366 -19.24 -21.53 3.30
N GLU A 367 -20.31 -20.86 2.91
CA GLU A 367 -20.42 -20.09 1.68
C GLU A 367 -20.45 -18.59 1.99
N PRO A 368 -19.91 -17.72 1.12
CA PRO A 368 -20.01 -16.29 1.30
C PRO A 368 -21.47 -15.84 1.24
N VAL A 369 -21.86 -14.97 2.20
CA VAL A 369 -23.26 -14.49 2.34
C VAL A 369 -23.42 -13.06 1.84
N HIS A 370 -22.34 -12.44 1.42
CA HIS A 370 -22.33 -11.03 1.09
C HIS A 370 -22.92 -10.77 -0.32
N GLN A 371 -23.87 -9.84 -0.41
CA GLN A 371 -24.55 -9.53 -1.68
C GLN A 371 -23.66 -8.86 -2.74
N TRP A 372 -22.55 -8.25 -2.34
CA TRP A 372 -21.56 -7.63 -3.23
C TRP A 372 -20.54 -8.66 -3.71
N ILE A 373 -20.45 -9.78 -3.01
CA ILE A 373 -19.55 -10.89 -3.29
C ILE A 373 -20.38 -11.98 -3.94
N ALA A 374 -20.97 -11.70 -5.11
CA ALA A 374 -21.82 -12.66 -5.79
C ALA A 374 -21.00 -13.79 -6.41
N GLY A 375 -21.35 -15.01 -6.09
CA GLY A 375 -21.30 -16.19 -6.94
C GLY A 375 -20.02 -17.01 -6.96
N ASP A 376 -18.82 -16.45 -7.00
CA ASP A 376 -17.57 -17.21 -7.29
C ASP A 376 -16.47 -17.02 -6.25
N ARG A 377 -16.80 -16.64 -5.03
CA ARG A 377 -15.81 -16.39 -3.98
C ARG A 377 -15.67 -17.56 -3.03
N ASP A 378 -14.43 -17.81 -2.64
CA ASP A 378 -14.00 -18.93 -1.83
C ASP A 378 -14.48 -18.80 -0.37
N GLY A 379 -15.53 -19.54 -0.02
CA GLY A 379 -16.06 -19.60 1.33
C GLY A 379 -15.04 -20.13 2.35
N GLU A 380 -14.13 -21.00 1.95
CA GLU A 380 -13.04 -21.47 2.82
C GLU A 380 -12.10 -20.34 3.18
N PHE A 381 -11.80 -19.45 2.22
CA PHE A 381 -10.99 -18.27 2.51
C PHE A 381 -11.68 -17.40 3.57
N PHE A 382 -12.93 -16.99 3.37
CA PHE A 382 -13.61 -16.05 4.27
C PHE A 382 -13.87 -16.65 5.66
N HIS A 383 -14.34 -17.88 5.74
CA HIS A 383 -14.71 -18.49 7.04
C HIS A 383 -13.53 -19.14 7.78
N PHE A 384 -12.41 -19.37 7.12
CA PHE A 384 -11.23 -19.98 7.72
C PHE A 384 -9.94 -19.23 7.42
N GLY A 385 -9.62 -19.02 6.15
CA GLY A 385 -8.35 -18.45 5.70
C GLY A 385 -8.10 -17.03 6.22
N LEU A 386 -9.11 -16.16 6.13
CA LEU A 386 -9.02 -14.76 6.57
C LEU A 386 -8.64 -14.64 8.05
N ALA A 387 -9.36 -15.34 8.93
CA ALA A 387 -9.04 -15.37 10.37
C ALA A 387 -7.66 -15.99 10.65
N LYS A 388 -7.23 -16.95 9.80
CA LYS A 388 -5.91 -17.57 9.92
C LYS A 388 -4.77 -16.66 9.45
N LEU A 389 -5.01 -15.72 8.56
CA LEU A 389 -3.98 -14.74 8.18
C LEU A 389 -3.50 -13.98 9.43
N GLY A 390 -4.40 -13.32 10.16
CA GLY A 390 -4.06 -12.56 11.37
C GLY A 390 -3.43 -13.45 12.44
N SER A 391 -4.07 -14.56 12.80
CA SER A 391 -3.53 -15.45 13.83
C SER A 391 -2.19 -16.08 13.45
N SER A 392 -1.94 -16.36 12.18
CA SER A 392 -0.67 -16.92 11.71
C SER A 392 0.43 -15.86 11.69
N ALA A 393 0.13 -14.64 11.26
CA ALA A 393 1.09 -13.54 11.29
C ALA A 393 1.54 -13.25 12.73
N ALA A 394 0.59 -13.10 13.66
CA ALA A 394 0.89 -12.91 15.08
C ALA A 394 1.74 -14.06 15.65
N HIS A 395 1.43 -15.30 15.28
CA HIS A 395 2.17 -16.46 15.78
C HIS A 395 3.60 -16.55 15.22
N ILE A 396 3.78 -16.31 13.92
CA ILE A 396 5.09 -16.37 13.25
C ILE A 396 6.02 -15.26 13.75
N GLN A 397 5.48 -14.10 14.00
CA GLN A 397 6.25 -12.91 14.42
C GLN A 397 6.34 -12.76 15.94
N ALA A 398 5.75 -13.67 16.70
CA ALA A 398 5.61 -13.58 18.15
C ALA A 398 4.92 -12.27 18.64
N ASN A 399 4.09 -11.66 17.78
CA ASN A 399 3.30 -10.46 18.06
C ASN A 399 1.95 -10.82 18.70
N LYS A 400 1.21 -9.79 19.06
CA LYS A 400 -0.14 -9.92 19.65
C LYS A 400 -1.20 -10.25 18.59
#